data_f67969309b6018e3ad51add5025f25c3
#
_entry.id   f67969309b6018e3ad51add5025f25c3
#
_cell.length_a   1.000
_cell.length_b   1.000
_cell.length_c   1.000
_cell.angle_alpha   90.00
_cell.angle_beta   90.00
_cell.angle_gamma   90.00
#
_symmetry.space_group_name_H-M   'P 1'
#
loop_
_entity.id
_entity.type
_entity.pdbx_description
1 polymer ?
#
loop_
_entity_poly.entity_id
_entity_poly.type
_entity_poly.pdbx_seq_one_letter_code
_entity_poly.pdbx_strand_id
1 'polypeptide(L)'
;MLLGVNIDHIAVLREARKINDPDPLDAISLVKRAGAHQITIHLREDRRHINDDDARKIIENSALPVNMECSINSEIIEKVIALHPHRITLVPEKREEVTTEGGLDVIKNFQSIKAISDELQKQQIELSLFIDPDPKVVQATHELNAQWIELHTGLYANVYAMLSSNLSRSSHSIKALELDRNSLHVKLQNALEALRQSAKKAHFLGLKVAAGHGLNYQNVKEIKSIEEIIELNIGQSIIARSVFTGLENAIKEMMEVLR
;
A
#
# COMPACT_ATOMS: atom_id res chain seq x y z
N MET A 1 -11.85 -8.62 7.30
CA MET A 1 -10.80 -7.92 6.53
C MET A 1 -10.56 -6.56 7.15
N LEU A 2 -9.31 -6.22 7.52
CA LEU A 2 -8.95 -4.89 8.00
C LEU A 2 -8.76 -3.94 6.80
N LEU A 3 -9.02 -2.65 7.01
CA LEU A 3 -8.79 -1.60 6.01
C LEU A 3 -7.84 -0.56 6.57
N GLY A 4 -6.66 -0.43 5.96
CA GLY A 4 -5.78 0.72 6.05
C GLY A 4 -6.13 1.71 4.95
N VAL A 5 -6.41 2.96 5.32
CA VAL A 5 -6.72 4.01 4.34
C VAL A 5 -5.46 4.83 4.11
N ASN A 6 -4.90 4.72 2.89
CA ASN A 6 -3.82 5.61 2.48
C ASN A 6 -4.40 6.99 2.11
N ILE A 7 -3.94 8.03 2.81
CA ILE A 7 -4.45 9.40 2.67
C ILE A 7 -3.52 10.33 1.88
N ASP A 8 -2.46 9.81 1.27
CA ASP A 8 -1.46 10.60 0.53
C ASP A 8 -2.08 11.46 -0.57
N HIS A 9 -3.10 10.92 -1.27
CA HIS A 9 -3.72 11.63 -2.37
C HIS A 9 -4.49 12.90 -1.94
N ILE A 10 -4.80 13.07 -0.66
CA ILE A 10 -5.30 14.35 -0.11
C ILE A 10 -4.19 15.39 -0.19
N ALA A 11 -2.98 15.02 0.22
CA ALA A 11 -1.82 15.91 0.07
C ALA A 11 -1.48 16.16 -1.40
N VAL A 12 -1.67 15.17 -2.32
CA VAL A 12 -1.52 15.38 -3.77
C VAL A 12 -2.46 16.49 -4.27
N LEU A 13 -3.70 16.53 -3.81
CA LEU A 13 -4.65 17.60 -4.17
C LEU A 13 -4.16 18.97 -3.66
N ARG A 14 -3.63 19.04 -2.44
CA ARG A 14 -3.00 20.24 -1.88
C ARG A 14 -1.83 20.72 -2.73
N GLU A 15 -0.94 19.80 -3.06
CA GLU A 15 0.28 20.10 -3.84
C GLU A 15 -0.01 20.48 -5.30
N ALA A 16 -1.16 20.10 -5.87
CA ALA A 16 -1.58 20.55 -7.20
C ALA A 16 -1.73 22.08 -7.28
N ARG A 17 -2.00 22.75 -6.15
CA ARG A 17 -2.14 24.21 -6.04
C ARG A 17 -1.07 24.86 -5.15
N LYS A 18 -0.26 24.07 -4.43
CA LYS A 18 0.73 24.53 -3.46
C LYS A 18 0.15 25.51 -2.42
N ILE A 19 -0.96 25.11 -1.84
CA ILE A 19 -1.65 25.83 -0.76
C ILE A 19 -1.79 24.92 0.46
N ASN A 20 -2.51 25.35 1.49
CA ASN A 20 -2.69 24.59 2.73
C ASN A 20 -3.99 23.73 2.78
N ASP A 21 -4.74 23.67 1.70
CA ASP A 21 -6.04 22.99 1.61
C ASP A 21 -6.12 22.09 0.37
N PRO A 22 -6.60 20.83 0.49
CA PRO A 22 -7.04 20.15 1.74
C PRO A 22 -5.89 19.75 2.64
N ASP A 23 -6.09 19.81 3.97
CA ASP A 23 -5.12 19.33 4.94
C ASP A 23 -5.32 17.81 5.20
N PRO A 24 -4.30 16.97 5.03
CA PRO A 24 -4.40 15.53 5.35
C PRO A 24 -4.83 15.23 6.79
N LEU A 25 -4.56 16.13 7.74
CA LEU A 25 -4.99 15.99 9.13
C LEU A 25 -6.52 15.92 9.28
N ASP A 26 -7.26 16.64 8.45
CA ASP A 26 -8.73 16.64 8.50
C ASP A 26 -9.32 15.26 8.18
N ALA A 27 -8.58 14.43 7.46
CA ALA A 27 -8.98 13.06 7.14
C ALA A 27 -9.00 12.12 8.35
N ILE A 28 -8.14 12.35 9.37
CA ILE A 28 -7.96 11.43 10.50
C ILE A 28 -9.30 11.10 11.17
N SER A 29 -10.08 12.12 11.50
CA SER A 29 -11.37 11.95 12.16
C SER A 29 -12.40 11.28 11.26
N LEU A 30 -12.36 11.53 9.95
CA LEU A 30 -13.26 10.94 8.95
C LEU A 30 -12.96 9.45 8.76
N VAL A 31 -11.68 9.09 8.65
CA VAL A 31 -11.21 7.70 8.55
C VAL A 31 -11.67 6.87 9.75
N LYS A 32 -11.47 7.41 10.97
CA LYS A 32 -11.91 6.75 12.21
C LYS A 32 -13.43 6.58 12.27
N ARG A 33 -14.21 7.65 11.99
CA ARG A 33 -15.69 7.59 12.02
C ARG A 33 -16.27 6.63 10.98
N ALA A 34 -15.61 6.48 9.84
CA ALA A 34 -16.01 5.53 8.81
C ALA A 34 -15.78 4.08 9.18
N GLY A 35 -15.04 3.80 10.26
CA GLY A 35 -14.78 2.46 10.76
C GLY A 35 -13.56 1.78 10.15
N ALA A 36 -12.67 2.52 9.49
CA ALA A 36 -11.38 1.99 9.05
C ALA A 36 -10.47 1.67 10.26
N HIS A 37 -9.47 0.83 10.04
CA HIS A 37 -8.66 0.24 11.10
C HIS A 37 -7.29 0.89 11.26
N GLN A 38 -6.80 1.54 10.21
CA GLN A 38 -5.46 2.11 10.15
C GLN A 38 -5.41 3.28 9.17
N ILE A 39 -4.50 4.21 9.40
CA ILE A 39 -4.09 5.24 8.45
C ILE A 39 -2.75 4.81 7.86
N THR A 40 -2.63 4.88 6.54
CA THR A 40 -1.37 4.69 5.82
C THR A 40 -0.95 6.01 5.19
N ILE A 41 0.32 6.38 5.35
CA ILE A 41 0.95 7.53 4.68
C ILE A 41 2.33 7.13 4.18
N HIS A 42 2.78 7.76 3.09
CA HIS A 42 4.09 7.54 2.52
C HIS A 42 4.95 8.81 2.61
N LEU A 43 5.99 8.76 3.42
CA LEU A 43 7.00 9.84 3.49
C LEU A 43 8.07 9.60 2.44
N ARG A 44 7.83 10.08 1.22
CA ARG A 44 8.75 9.94 0.09
C ARG A 44 10.03 10.77 0.27
N GLU A 45 11.12 10.32 -0.33
CA GLU A 45 12.39 11.08 -0.36
C GLU A 45 12.23 12.48 -0.96
N ASP A 46 11.41 12.62 -2.00
CA ASP A 46 11.15 13.86 -2.70
C ASP A 46 10.04 14.76 -2.13
N ARG A 47 9.32 14.29 -1.09
CA ARG A 47 8.24 15.05 -0.42
C ARG A 47 7.16 15.57 -1.36
N ARG A 48 6.88 14.89 -2.47
CA ARG A 48 5.92 15.38 -3.49
C ARG A 48 4.47 15.50 -3.00
N HIS A 49 4.14 14.90 -1.86
CA HIS A 49 2.81 14.99 -1.23
C HIS A 49 2.90 15.13 0.28
N ILE A 50 3.00 14.06 1.06
CA ILE A 50 3.21 14.12 2.51
C ILE A 50 4.61 14.69 2.80
N ASN A 51 4.67 15.72 3.64
CA ASN A 51 5.91 16.31 4.13
C ASN A 51 6.19 15.90 5.58
N ASP A 52 7.36 16.28 6.11
CA ASP A 52 7.80 15.90 7.46
C ASP A 52 6.84 16.44 8.56
N ASP A 53 6.25 17.62 8.38
CA ASP A 53 5.29 18.20 9.34
C ASP A 53 3.95 17.48 9.31
N ASP A 54 3.45 17.13 8.12
CA ASP A 54 2.26 16.28 7.95
C ASP A 54 2.46 14.95 8.68
N ALA A 55 3.56 14.25 8.40
CA ALA A 55 3.85 12.95 8.98
C ALA A 55 3.87 13.01 10.52
N ARG A 56 4.57 14.00 11.08
CA ARG A 56 4.63 14.23 12.54
C ARG A 56 3.24 14.46 13.11
N LYS A 57 2.48 15.41 12.55
CA LYS A 57 1.15 15.76 13.04
C LYS A 57 0.15 14.61 12.92
N ILE A 58 0.20 13.84 11.83
CA ILE A 58 -0.67 12.66 11.65
C ILE A 58 -0.39 11.62 12.73
N ILE A 59 0.88 11.32 13.03
CA ILE A 59 1.24 10.36 14.08
C ILE A 59 0.81 10.87 15.46
N GLU A 60 1.07 12.13 15.78
CA GLU A 60 0.73 12.74 17.07
C GLU A 60 -0.79 12.81 17.32
N ASN A 61 -1.60 12.99 16.29
CA ASN A 61 -3.04 13.22 16.43
C ASN A 61 -3.91 12.02 16.05
N SER A 62 -3.35 10.96 15.48
CA SER A 62 -4.12 9.79 15.09
C SER A 62 -4.49 8.93 16.29
N ALA A 63 -5.79 8.67 16.44
CA ALA A 63 -6.29 7.66 17.38
C ALA A 63 -6.36 6.25 16.75
N LEU A 64 -5.99 6.11 15.48
CA LEU A 64 -5.80 4.83 14.79
C LEU A 64 -4.31 4.54 14.65
N PRO A 65 -3.90 3.27 14.55
CA PRO A 65 -2.55 2.93 14.17
C PRO A 65 -2.13 3.64 12.87
N VAL A 66 -0.89 4.10 12.80
CA VAL A 66 -0.32 4.69 11.59
C VAL A 66 0.72 3.74 11.01
N ASN A 67 0.52 3.34 9.77
CA ASN A 67 1.50 2.65 8.93
C ASN A 67 2.24 3.70 8.09
N MET A 68 3.55 3.82 8.30
CA MET A 68 4.41 4.75 7.57
C MET A 68 5.16 4.00 6.47
N GLU A 69 4.82 4.29 5.22
CA GLU A 69 5.59 3.81 4.08
C GLU A 69 6.83 4.70 3.86
N CYS A 70 7.97 4.10 3.58
CA CYS A 70 9.20 4.83 3.27
C CYS A 70 10.22 3.96 2.52
N SER A 71 11.20 4.63 1.90
CA SER A 71 12.34 3.93 1.28
C SER A 71 13.32 3.39 2.33
N ILE A 72 14.29 2.58 1.86
CA ILE A 72 15.42 2.10 2.67
C ILE A 72 16.56 3.11 2.81
N ASN A 73 16.36 4.35 2.36
CA ASN A 73 17.35 5.43 2.50
C ASN A 73 17.56 5.76 3.98
N SER A 74 18.83 5.82 4.42
CA SER A 74 19.17 6.00 5.83
C SER A 74 18.62 7.29 6.44
N GLU A 75 18.64 8.41 5.70
CA GLU A 75 18.12 9.71 6.18
C GLU A 75 16.61 9.65 6.40
N ILE A 76 15.88 8.91 5.55
CA ILE A 76 14.44 8.72 5.69
C ILE A 76 14.15 7.81 6.88
N ILE A 77 14.87 6.69 6.98
CA ILE A 77 14.70 5.71 8.08
C ILE A 77 14.93 6.38 9.44
N GLU A 78 16.00 7.17 9.59
CA GLU A 78 16.28 7.90 10.84
C GLU A 78 15.10 8.81 11.24
N LYS A 79 14.57 9.57 10.28
CA LYS A 79 13.42 10.44 10.51
C LYS A 79 12.17 9.67 10.90
N VAL A 80 11.86 8.60 10.16
CA VAL A 80 10.64 7.81 10.39
C VAL A 80 10.70 7.07 11.72
N ILE A 81 11.86 6.54 12.11
CA ILE A 81 12.08 5.94 13.44
C ILE A 81 11.86 6.98 14.55
N ALA A 82 12.39 8.20 14.37
CA ALA A 82 12.22 9.27 15.36
C ALA A 82 10.75 9.70 15.56
N LEU A 83 9.90 9.53 14.54
CA LEU A 83 8.46 9.77 14.63
C LEU A 83 7.68 8.66 15.35
N HIS A 84 8.28 7.48 15.49
CA HIS A 84 7.72 6.33 16.20
C HIS A 84 6.31 5.91 15.75
N PRO A 85 6.07 5.60 14.45
CA PRO A 85 4.79 5.09 13.99
C PRO A 85 4.54 3.68 14.53
N HIS A 86 3.31 3.18 14.42
CA HIS A 86 2.97 1.81 14.83
C HIS A 86 3.65 0.76 13.94
N ARG A 87 3.76 1.05 12.64
CA ARG A 87 4.38 0.18 11.64
C ARG A 87 5.15 1.01 10.63
N ILE A 88 6.26 0.47 10.17
CA ILE A 88 6.99 0.96 9.01
C ILE A 88 6.89 -0.09 7.91
N THR A 89 6.40 0.32 6.73
CA THR A 89 6.41 -0.50 5.52
C THR A 89 7.50 0.00 4.59
N LEU A 90 8.53 -0.82 4.37
CA LEU A 90 9.60 -0.48 3.43
C LEU A 90 9.13 -0.73 1.99
N VAL A 91 9.19 0.32 1.17
CA VAL A 91 8.76 0.33 -0.22
C VAL A 91 9.91 0.71 -1.16
N PRO A 92 9.91 0.28 -2.44
CA PRO A 92 10.84 0.83 -3.41
C PRO A 92 10.45 2.28 -3.73
N GLU A 93 11.43 3.17 -3.79
CA GLU A 93 11.21 4.51 -4.34
C GLU A 93 11.96 4.70 -5.64
N LYS A 94 11.19 4.93 -6.70
CA LYS A 94 11.65 5.43 -7.99
C LYS A 94 11.01 6.79 -8.23
N ARG A 95 11.63 7.59 -9.07
CA ARG A 95 11.15 8.96 -9.35
C ARG A 95 9.80 9.01 -10.05
N GLU A 96 9.36 7.93 -10.67
CA GLU A 96 8.11 7.85 -11.42
C GLU A 96 7.19 6.81 -10.78
N GLU A 97 5.99 7.24 -10.41
CA GLU A 97 4.90 6.33 -10.00
C GLU A 97 4.22 5.79 -11.26
N VAL A 98 4.91 4.90 -11.96
CA VAL A 98 4.32 4.24 -13.14
C VAL A 98 3.80 2.86 -12.71
N THR A 99 2.69 2.49 -13.27
CA THR A 99 1.90 1.27 -13.00
C THR A 99 2.63 -0.07 -13.17
N THR A 100 3.92 -0.06 -13.50
CA THR A 100 4.76 -1.24 -13.73
C THR A 100 5.86 -1.40 -12.67
N GLU A 101 5.89 -0.57 -11.62
CA GLU A 101 6.87 -0.72 -10.54
C GLU A 101 6.56 -1.96 -9.70
N GLY A 102 7.60 -2.73 -9.40
CA GLY A 102 7.51 -3.94 -8.57
C GLY A 102 7.63 -3.64 -7.09
N GLY A 103 7.57 -4.68 -6.27
CA GLY A 103 7.89 -4.62 -4.85
C GLY A 103 9.36 -4.32 -4.57
N LEU A 104 9.70 -4.13 -3.30
CA LEU A 104 11.06 -3.93 -2.85
C LEU A 104 11.91 -5.18 -3.16
N ASP A 105 13.07 -4.97 -3.76
CA ASP A 105 14.04 -6.05 -4.00
C ASP A 105 14.74 -6.43 -2.68
N VAL A 106 14.06 -7.28 -1.92
CA VAL A 106 14.49 -7.74 -0.60
C VAL A 106 15.79 -8.52 -0.67
N ILE A 107 15.96 -9.34 -1.71
CA ILE A 107 17.14 -10.22 -1.85
C ILE A 107 18.39 -9.37 -2.08
N LYS A 108 18.32 -8.41 -2.99
CA LYS A 108 19.43 -7.49 -3.27
C LYS A 108 19.79 -6.61 -2.08
N ASN A 109 18.78 -6.15 -1.34
CA ASN A 109 18.95 -5.21 -0.25
C ASN A 109 18.96 -5.88 1.14
N PHE A 110 19.15 -7.21 1.21
CA PHE A 110 18.96 -8.00 2.42
C PHE A 110 19.73 -7.44 3.63
N GLN A 111 21.01 -7.10 3.46
CA GLN A 111 21.86 -6.62 4.56
C GLN A 111 21.40 -5.23 5.09
N SER A 112 21.02 -4.34 4.17
CA SER A 112 20.51 -3.02 4.55
C SER A 112 19.18 -3.13 5.28
N ILE A 113 18.27 -3.98 4.80
CA ILE A 113 16.98 -4.21 5.44
C ILE A 113 17.16 -4.91 6.80
N LYS A 114 18.13 -5.82 6.92
CA LYS A 114 18.44 -6.48 8.19
C LYS A 114 18.87 -5.47 9.26
N ALA A 115 19.74 -4.52 8.91
CA ALA A 115 20.15 -3.46 9.83
C ALA A 115 18.96 -2.59 10.28
N ILE A 116 18.06 -2.25 9.36
CA ILE A 116 16.82 -1.51 9.65
C ILE A 116 15.93 -2.35 10.58
N SER A 117 15.72 -3.64 10.26
CA SER A 117 14.90 -4.55 11.08
C SER A 117 15.40 -4.63 12.52
N ASP A 118 16.73 -4.76 12.71
CA ASP A 118 17.32 -4.84 14.03
C ASP A 118 17.13 -3.54 14.84
N GLU A 119 17.15 -2.39 14.16
CA GLU A 119 16.88 -1.10 14.81
C GLU A 119 15.39 -0.94 15.17
N LEU A 120 14.48 -1.27 14.25
CA LEU A 120 13.03 -1.21 14.51
C LEU A 120 12.61 -2.12 15.68
N GLN A 121 13.22 -3.30 15.77
CA GLN A 121 12.96 -4.24 16.86
C GLN A 121 13.33 -3.64 18.23
N LYS A 122 14.44 -2.91 18.33
CA LYS A 122 14.83 -2.20 19.57
C LYS A 122 13.81 -1.12 19.96
N GLN A 123 13.23 -0.47 18.96
CA GLN A 123 12.24 0.59 19.14
C GLN A 123 10.80 0.06 19.27
N GLN A 124 10.58 -1.25 19.19
CA GLN A 124 9.25 -1.88 19.23
C GLN A 124 8.30 -1.38 18.13
N ILE A 125 8.85 -1.05 16.95
CA ILE A 125 8.08 -0.66 15.77
C ILE A 125 7.91 -1.90 14.88
N GLU A 126 6.69 -2.20 14.44
CA GLU A 126 6.45 -3.32 13.51
C GLU A 126 7.06 -3.04 12.13
N LEU A 127 7.76 -4.03 11.58
CA LEU A 127 8.31 -3.99 10.23
C LEU A 127 7.38 -4.72 9.25
N SER A 128 7.08 -4.06 8.15
CA SER A 128 6.43 -4.61 6.96
C SER A 128 7.29 -4.39 5.72
N LEU A 129 7.29 -5.34 4.78
CA LEU A 129 7.95 -5.18 3.49
C LEU A 129 6.93 -5.25 2.37
N PHE A 130 6.90 -4.23 1.50
CA PHE A 130 6.09 -4.21 0.28
C PHE A 130 6.80 -5.00 -0.82
N ILE A 131 6.29 -6.19 -1.15
CA ILE A 131 6.99 -7.16 -1.99
C ILE A 131 6.12 -7.67 -3.14
N ASP A 132 6.75 -8.04 -4.23
CA ASP A 132 6.07 -8.81 -5.27
C ASP A 132 5.67 -10.19 -4.74
N PRO A 133 4.56 -10.77 -5.23
CA PRO A 133 4.07 -12.06 -4.78
C PRO A 133 4.95 -13.22 -5.32
N ASP A 134 6.14 -13.34 -4.76
CA ASP A 134 7.11 -14.42 -5.02
C ASP A 134 7.42 -15.17 -3.70
N PRO A 135 7.19 -16.49 -3.64
CA PRO A 135 7.49 -17.29 -2.45
C PRO A 135 8.95 -17.24 -1.99
N LYS A 136 9.91 -16.92 -2.87
CA LYS A 136 11.33 -16.75 -2.49
C LYS A 136 11.54 -15.43 -1.73
N VAL A 137 10.88 -14.36 -2.19
CA VAL A 137 10.93 -13.06 -1.52
C VAL A 137 10.23 -13.13 -0.17
N VAL A 138 9.10 -13.85 -0.07
CA VAL A 138 8.43 -14.15 1.20
C VAL A 138 9.36 -14.83 2.19
N GLN A 139 10.14 -15.83 1.73
CA GLN A 139 11.12 -16.54 2.57
C GLN A 139 12.20 -15.59 3.08
N ALA A 140 12.77 -14.77 2.20
CA ALA A 140 13.79 -13.78 2.59
C ALA A 140 13.22 -12.74 3.59
N THR A 141 11.97 -12.34 3.43
CA THR A 141 11.30 -11.43 4.37
C THR A 141 11.14 -12.05 5.76
N HIS A 142 10.79 -13.33 5.84
CA HIS A 142 10.73 -14.04 7.12
C HIS A 142 12.10 -14.09 7.81
N GLU A 143 13.18 -14.34 7.07
CA GLU A 143 14.55 -14.37 7.61
C GLU A 143 15.04 -13.02 8.14
N LEU A 144 14.41 -11.93 7.74
CA LEU A 144 14.65 -10.58 8.24
C LEU A 144 13.90 -10.27 9.55
N ASN A 145 13.13 -11.22 10.12
CA ASN A 145 12.29 -11.04 11.30
C ASN A 145 11.21 -9.94 11.12
N ALA A 146 10.75 -9.70 9.89
CA ALA A 146 9.59 -8.85 9.66
C ALA A 146 8.33 -9.48 10.29
N GLN A 147 7.43 -8.65 10.81
CA GLN A 147 6.14 -9.11 11.35
C GLN A 147 5.07 -9.18 10.26
N TRP A 148 5.21 -8.34 9.23
CA TRP A 148 4.26 -8.20 8.14
C TRP A 148 4.93 -8.32 6.78
N ILE A 149 4.14 -8.74 5.81
CA ILE A 149 4.37 -8.44 4.40
C ILE A 149 3.17 -7.67 3.86
N GLU A 150 3.41 -6.82 2.86
CA GLU A 150 2.38 -6.27 2.01
C GLU A 150 2.60 -6.76 0.58
N LEU A 151 1.69 -7.59 0.08
CA LEU A 151 1.76 -8.14 -1.27
C LEU A 151 1.34 -7.09 -2.30
N HIS A 152 2.24 -6.81 -3.24
CA HIS A 152 2.00 -5.89 -4.36
C HIS A 152 0.94 -6.45 -5.31
N THR A 153 -0.22 -5.81 -5.38
CA THR A 153 -1.33 -6.23 -6.25
C THR A 153 -1.35 -5.53 -7.61
N GLY A 154 -0.35 -4.72 -7.93
CA GLY A 154 -0.33 -3.86 -9.12
C GLY A 154 -0.51 -4.61 -10.44
N LEU A 155 0.19 -5.74 -10.66
CA LEU A 155 0.01 -6.53 -11.87
C LEU A 155 -1.44 -7.01 -12.02
N TYR A 156 -2.01 -7.56 -10.94
CA TYR A 156 -3.41 -7.99 -10.91
C TYR A 156 -4.36 -6.83 -11.24
N ALA A 157 -4.18 -5.69 -10.56
CA ALA A 157 -5.02 -4.51 -10.73
C ALA A 157 -4.95 -3.92 -12.14
N ASN A 158 -3.75 -3.86 -12.72
CA ASN A 158 -3.50 -3.37 -14.07
C ASN A 158 -4.16 -4.26 -15.14
N VAL A 159 -3.97 -5.58 -15.03
CA VAL A 159 -4.60 -6.54 -15.96
C VAL A 159 -6.12 -6.50 -15.82
N TYR A 160 -6.63 -6.41 -14.58
CA TYR A 160 -8.06 -6.26 -14.32
C TYR A 160 -8.61 -4.98 -15.01
N ALA A 161 -7.93 -3.85 -14.87
CA ALA A 161 -8.34 -2.59 -15.49
C ALA A 161 -8.32 -2.64 -17.03
N MET A 162 -7.32 -3.27 -17.62
CA MET A 162 -7.23 -3.48 -19.07
C MET A 162 -8.39 -4.35 -19.61
N LEU A 163 -8.88 -5.32 -18.82
CA LEU A 163 -10.00 -6.20 -19.18
C LEU A 163 -11.37 -5.59 -18.94
N SER A 164 -11.54 -4.85 -17.84
CA SER A 164 -12.86 -4.55 -17.25
C SER A 164 -13.19 -3.06 -17.24
N SER A 165 -12.28 -2.18 -17.68
CA SER A 165 -12.52 -0.74 -17.78
C SER A 165 -12.22 -0.21 -19.20
N ASN A 166 -12.32 1.10 -19.38
CA ASN A 166 -11.94 1.76 -20.62
C ASN A 166 -10.44 2.10 -20.71
N LEU A 167 -9.62 1.62 -19.77
CA LEU A 167 -8.18 1.93 -19.70
C LEU A 167 -7.47 1.56 -21.01
N SER A 168 -7.77 0.38 -21.57
CA SER A 168 -7.18 -0.08 -22.85
C SER A 168 -7.49 0.80 -24.06
N ARG A 169 -8.46 1.72 -23.95
CA ARG A 169 -8.88 2.66 -25.00
C ARG A 169 -8.51 4.10 -24.67
N SER A 170 -7.81 4.34 -23.59
CA SER A 170 -7.39 5.67 -23.13
C SER A 170 -5.93 5.95 -23.49
N SER A 171 -5.52 7.22 -23.34
CA SER A 171 -4.11 7.61 -23.46
C SER A 171 -3.21 7.01 -22.37
N HIS A 172 -3.81 6.39 -21.34
CA HIS A 172 -3.12 5.73 -20.23
C HIS A 172 -3.08 4.20 -20.41
N SER A 173 -3.38 3.67 -21.61
CA SER A 173 -3.26 2.25 -21.90
C SER A 173 -1.85 1.74 -21.58
N ILE A 174 -1.77 0.58 -20.94
CA ILE A 174 -0.50 -0.02 -20.53
C ILE A 174 0.04 -0.86 -21.71
N LYS A 175 1.01 -0.33 -22.44
CA LYS A 175 1.57 -0.97 -23.63
C LYS A 175 1.96 -2.42 -23.46
N ALA A 176 2.57 -2.78 -22.33
CA ALA A 176 2.95 -4.17 -22.02
C ALA A 176 1.75 -5.11 -21.81
N LEU A 177 0.54 -4.57 -21.67
CA LEU A 177 -0.72 -5.29 -21.49
C LEU A 177 -1.68 -5.09 -22.67
N GLU A 178 -1.23 -4.54 -23.79
CA GLU A 178 -2.01 -4.49 -25.04
C GLU A 178 -2.01 -5.87 -25.73
N LEU A 179 -2.67 -6.82 -25.10
CA LEU A 179 -2.77 -8.21 -25.50
C LEU A 179 -4.23 -8.56 -25.86
N ASP A 180 -4.42 -9.70 -26.51
CA ASP A 180 -5.75 -10.22 -26.71
C ASP A 180 -6.45 -10.59 -25.39
N ARG A 181 -7.78 -10.64 -25.41
CA ARG A 181 -8.59 -10.86 -24.22
C ARG A 181 -8.27 -12.17 -23.49
N ASN A 182 -7.98 -13.24 -24.22
CA ASN A 182 -7.68 -14.55 -23.63
C ASN A 182 -6.33 -14.50 -22.90
N SER A 183 -5.33 -13.92 -23.53
CA SER A 183 -3.99 -13.70 -22.91
C SER A 183 -4.09 -12.87 -21.65
N LEU A 184 -4.92 -11.81 -21.62
CA LEU A 184 -5.17 -11.02 -20.43
C LEU A 184 -5.87 -11.83 -19.34
N HIS A 185 -6.85 -12.68 -19.67
CA HIS A 185 -7.49 -13.54 -18.67
C HIS A 185 -6.49 -14.53 -18.05
N VAL A 186 -5.63 -15.14 -18.85
CA VAL A 186 -4.57 -16.02 -18.32
C VAL A 186 -3.63 -15.26 -17.39
N LYS A 187 -3.20 -14.06 -17.79
CA LYS A 187 -2.36 -13.20 -16.93
C LYS A 187 -3.05 -12.83 -15.62
N LEU A 188 -4.35 -12.52 -15.66
CA LEU A 188 -5.12 -12.20 -14.46
C LEU A 188 -5.14 -13.38 -13.47
N GLN A 189 -5.44 -14.57 -13.98
CA GLN A 189 -5.47 -15.79 -13.17
C GLN A 189 -4.08 -16.09 -12.56
N ASN A 190 -3.02 -15.98 -13.36
CA ASN A 190 -1.65 -16.19 -12.89
C ASN A 190 -1.26 -15.19 -11.80
N ALA A 191 -1.62 -13.91 -11.96
CA ALA A 191 -1.34 -12.89 -10.95
C ALA A 191 -2.11 -13.16 -9.65
N LEU A 192 -3.37 -13.58 -9.73
CA LEU A 192 -4.18 -13.94 -8.57
C LEU A 192 -3.63 -15.19 -7.87
N GLU A 193 -3.19 -16.19 -8.63
CA GLU A 193 -2.61 -17.41 -8.07
C GLU A 193 -1.26 -17.14 -7.37
N ALA A 194 -0.42 -16.27 -7.94
CA ALA A 194 0.83 -15.86 -7.30
C ALA A 194 0.56 -15.18 -5.94
N LEU A 195 -0.47 -14.33 -5.86
CA LEU A 195 -0.91 -13.71 -4.60
C LEU A 195 -1.36 -14.76 -3.59
N ARG A 196 -2.19 -15.75 -4.00
CA ARG A 196 -2.63 -16.84 -3.12
C ARG A 196 -1.47 -17.68 -2.58
N GLN A 197 -0.57 -18.10 -3.45
CA GLN A 197 0.59 -18.92 -3.06
C GLN A 197 1.50 -18.16 -2.09
N SER A 198 1.76 -16.88 -2.37
CA SER A 198 2.60 -16.04 -1.51
C SER A 198 1.95 -15.76 -0.15
N ALA A 199 0.63 -15.49 -0.13
CA ALA A 199 -0.12 -15.29 1.10
C ALA A 199 -0.12 -16.55 1.98
N LYS A 200 -0.39 -17.73 1.39
CA LYS A 200 -0.32 -19.02 2.09
C LYS A 200 1.06 -19.29 2.67
N LYS A 201 2.12 -19.08 1.87
CA LYS A 201 3.49 -19.26 2.36
C LYS A 201 3.82 -18.31 3.51
N ALA A 202 3.44 -17.04 3.39
CA ALA A 202 3.66 -16.04 4.44
C ALA A 202 2.96 -16.43 5.74
N HIS A 203 1.69 -16.80 5.65
CA HIS A 203 0.91 -17.27 6.79
C HIS A 203 1.55 -18.51 7.45
N PHE A 204 1.97 -19.49 6.64
CA PHE A 204 2.68 -20.70 7.13
C PHE A 204 3.97 -20.35 7.88
N LEU A 205 4.67 -19.29 7.47
CA LEU A 205 5.90 -18.81 8.12
C LEU A 205 5.60 -17.90 9.34
N GLY A 206 4.34 -17.66 9.68
CA GLY A 206 3.93 -16.82 10.81
C GLY A 206 3.92 -15.32 10.53
N LEU A 207 4.06 -14.90 9.26
CA LEU A 207 3.93 -13.51 8.87
C LEU A 207 2.45 -13.11 8.78
N LYS A 208 2.14 -11.90 9.22
CA LYS A 208 0.86 -11.24 8.94
C LYS A 208 0.86 -10.73 7.50
N VAL A 209 -0.25 -10.89 6.78
CA VAL A 209 -0.33 -10.57 5.35
C VAL A 209 -1.26 -9.40 5.11
N ALA A 210 -0.70 -8.31 4.60
CA ALA A 210 -1.43 -7.23 3.97
C ALA A 210 -1.31 -7.32 2.44
N ALA A 211 -2.16 -6.59 1.71
CA ALA A 211 -2.05 -6.41 0.28
C ALA A 211 -2.50 -5.00 -0.13
N GLY A 212 -1.89 -4.45 -1.17
CA GLY A 212 -2.17 -3.09 -1.61
C GLY A 212 -1.67 -2.79 -3.01
N HIS A 213 -1.91 -1.58 -3.44
CA HIS A 213 -1.59 -0.98 -4.72
C HIS A 213 -2.56 -1.34 -5.86
N GLY A 214 -3.28 -0.33 -6.34
CA GLY A 214 -4.20 -0.46 -7.49
C GLY A 214 -5.56 -1.09 -7.18
N LEU A 215 -5.85 -1.38 -5.90
CA LEU A 215 -7.14 -1.93 -5.49
C LEU A 215 -8.24 -0.87 -5.54
N ASN A 216 -9.44 -1.31 -5.90
CA ASN A 216 -10.63 -0.47 -5.99
C ASN A 216 -11.90 -1.29 -5.66
N TYR A 217 -13.08 -0.64 -5.65
CA TYR A 217 -14.37 -1.24 -5.29
C TYR A 217 -14.79 -2.44 -6.16
N GLN A 218 -14.21 -2.58 -7.35
CA GLN A 218 -14.55 -3.64 -8.31
C GLN A 218 -13.61 -4.83 -8.17
N ASN A 219 -12.28 -4.57 -8.18
CA ASN A 219 -11.27 -5.62 -8.21
C ASN A 219 -10.90 -6.19 -6.83
N VAL A 220 -11.27 -5.52 -5.75
CA VAL A 220 -10.93 -5.93 -4.39
C VAL A 220 -11.58 -7.26 -3.96
N LYS A 221 -12.69 -7.64 -4.60
CA LYS A 221 -13.48 -8.83 -4.21
C LYS A 221 -12.70 -10.14 -4.31
N GLU A 222 -11.92 -10.30 -5.39
CA GLU A 222 -11.09 -11.50 -5.58
C GLU A 222 -9.93 -11.55 -4.56
N ILE A 223 -9.35 -10.40 -4.23
CA ILE A 223 -8.28 -10.32 -3.22
C ILE A 223 -8.83 -10.65 -1.83
N LYS A 224 -10.02 -10.12 -1.49
CA LYS A 224 -10.71 -10.44 -0.24
C LYS A 224 -10.96 -11.95 -0.06
N SER A 225 -11.11 -12.71 -1.15
CA SER A 225 -11.33 -14.16 -1.09
C SER A 225 -10.10 -14.97 -0.69
N ILE A 226 -8.93 -14.35 -0.58
CA ILE A 226 -7.70 -14.98 -0.09
C ILE A 226 -7.68 -14.85 1.44
N GLU A 227 -7.99 -15.94 2.14
CA GLU A 227 -8.23 -15.94 3.58
C GLU A 227 -7.01 -15.50 4.40
N GLU A 228 -5.81 -15.77 3.90
CA GLU A 228 -4.55 -15.42 4.55
C GLU A 228 -4.23 -13.91 4.50
N ILE A 229 -4.86 -13.16 3.58
CA ILE A 229 -4.75 -11.70 3.54
C ILE A 229 -5.73 -11.12 4.57
N ILE A 230 -5.19 -10.51 5.61
CA ILE A 230 -6.00 -9.99 6.74
C ILE A 230 -6.21 -8.49 6.69
N GLU A 231 -5.41 -7.75 5.89
CA GLU A 231 -5.45 -6.30 5.78
C GLU A 231 -5.30 -5.85 4.32
N LEU A 232 -6.00 -4.79 3.94
CA LEU A 232 -5.83 -4.13 2.65
C LEU A 232 -5.49 -2.66 2.85
N ASN A 233 -4.42 -2.18 2.18
CA ASN A 233 -4.05 -0.78 2.14
C ASN A 233 -4.53 -0.15 0.83
N ILE A 234 -5.51 0.76 0.91
CA ILE A 234 -6.19 1.35 -0.26
C ILE A 234 -6.22 2.87 -0.12
N GLY A 235 -5.73 3.57 -1.14
CA GLY A 235 -5.67 5.03 -1.15
C GLY A 235 -6.41 5.64 -2.34
N GLN A 236 -5.77 5.63 -3.51
CA GLN A 236 -6.20 6.37 -4.69
C GLN A 236 -7.68 6.18 -5.03
N SER A 237 -8.20 4.97 -5.05
CA SER A 237 -9.59 4.71 -5.41
C SER A 237 -10.60 5.25 -4.38
N ILE A 238 -10.24 5.26 -3.10
CA ILE A 238 -11.06 5.86 -2.03
C ILE A 238 -11.08 7.38 -2.19
N ILE A 239 -9.92 8.01 -2.39
CA ILE A 239 -9.84 9.47 -2.56
C ILE A 239 -10.54 9.89 -3.87
N ALA A 240 -10.36 9.17 -4.97
CA ALA A 240 -11.10 9.43 -6.20
C ALA A 240 -12.62 9.34 -6.01
N ARG A 241 -13.11 8.33 -5.29
CA ARG A 241 -14.53 8.18 -4.95
C ARG A 241 -15.02 9.32 -4.07
N SER A 242 -14.18 9.78 -3.14
CA SER A 242 -14.52 10.83 -2.19
C SER A 242 -14.82 12.19 -2.85
N VAL A 243 -14.32 12.45 -4.05
CA VAL A 243 -14.63 13.66 -4.83
C VAL A 243 -16.14 13.76 -5.12
N PHE A 244 -16.84 12.64 -5.20
CA PHE A 244 -18.27 12.58 -5.51
C PHE A 244 -19.15 12.33 -4.28
N THR A 245 -18.64 11.61 -3.28
CA THR A 245 -19.45 11.15 -2.14
C THR A 245 -19.04 11.71 -0.79
N GLY A 246 -17.90 12.41 -0.74
CA GLY A 246 -17.21 12.75 0.50
C GLY A 246 -16.43 11.57 1.07
N LEU A 247 -15.34 11.87 1.80
CA LEU A 247 -14.36 10.86 2.25
C LEU A 247 -14.97 9.79 3.16
N GLU A 248 -15.76 10.21 4.14
CA GLU A 248 -16.38 9.27 5.09
C GLU A 248 -17.29 8.25 4.39
N ASN A 249 -18.10 8.70 3.42
CA ASN A 249 -18.96 7.79 2.65
C ASN A 249 -18.15 6.88 1.73
N ALA A 250 -17.12 7.40 1.06
CA ALA A 250 -16.25 6.58 0.23
C ALA A 250 -15.62 5.43 1.04
N ILE A 251 -15.13 5.71 2.24
CA ILE A 251 -14.57 4.69 3.12
C ILE A 251 -15.64 3.67 3.55
N LYS A 252 -16.85 4.14 3.95
CA LYS A 252 -17.95 3.25 4.33
C LYS A 252 -18.34 2.32 3.19
N GLU A 253 -18.45 2.82 1.96
CA GLU A 253 -18.70 2.01 0.76
C GLU A 253 -17.62 0.94 0.56
N MET A 254 -16.33 1.28 0.77
CA MET A 254 -15.26 0.29 0.70
C MET A 254 -15.37 -0.75 1.81
N MET A 255 -15.65 -0.32 3.04
CA MET A 255 -15.87 -1.24 4.18
C MET A 255 -17.04 -2.21 3.93
N GLU A 256 -18.10 -1.77 3.25
CA GLU A 256 -19.23 -2.65 2.86
C GLU A 256 -18.79 -3.71 1.85
N VAL A 257 -17.97 -3.36 0.87
CA VAL A 257 -17.42 -4.34 -0.10
C VAL A 257 -16.51 -5.36 0.60
N LEU A 258 -15.83 -4.95 1.68
CA LEU A 258 -14.91 -5.80 2.45
C LEU A 258 -15.59 -6.68 3.52
N ARG A 259 -16.85 -6.47 3.83
CA ARG A 259 -17.66 -7.35 4.69
C ARG A 259 -18.01 -8.65 3.96
#